data_1264768df5c40a2907e9c6b85e040163
#
_entry.id   1264768df5c40a2907e9c6b85e040163
#
_cell.length_a   1.000
_cell.length_b   1.000
_cell.length_c   1.000
_cell.angle_alpha   90.00
_cell.angle_beta   90.00
_cell.angle_gamma   90.00
#
_symmetry.space_group_name_H-M   'P 1'
#
loop_
_entity.id
_entity.type
_entity.pdbx_description
1 polymer ?
#
loop_
_entity_poly.entity_id
_entity_poly.type
_entity_poly.pdbx_seq_one_letter_code
_entity_poly.pdbx_strand_id
1 'polypeptide(L)'
;MKAQEEVICRVLAYYKPEGELCTRHDPEGRRTVFDRLPKIRGSRWISVGRLDANTSGLLLFTTDGELANRLMHPSRQVEREYLVRVFGDVTEEKVRNLVRGVQLEDGMARFEDVMYAGGEGINHTFYVVINEGRNREVRRLWESQGTTVSRLKRVRYGDIFLDKKLPRGGWMELDLKQVNYLRELVELRPEKETVLNMAPDAATRKRERTRSQKIRRAVRRHEERISATPGRSGKAPARRKPGGESSTRNKVANQQQSSRKPRG
;
A
#
# COMPACT_ATOMS: atom_id res chain seq x y z
N MET A 1 22.02 -13.93 36.33
CA MET A 1 21.01 -13.02 35.77
C MET A 1 21.32 -12.88 34.28
N LYS A 2 20.48 -13.42 33.41
CA LYS A 2 20.61 -13.17 31.95
C LYS A 2 20.24 -11.71 31.72
N ALA A 3 21.15 -10.92 31.17
CA ALA A 3 20.82 -9.59 30.68
C ALA A 3 19.64 -9.75 29.70
N GLN A 4 18.50 -9.12 29.99
CA GLN A 4 17.45 -8.96 29.01
C GLN A 4 18.08 -8.14 27.88
N GLU A 5 18.27 -8.76 26.71
CA GLU A 5 18.58 -8.01 25.51
C GLU A 5 17.44 -6.97 25.34
N GLU A 6 17.79 -5.70 25.43
CA GLU A 6 16.83 -4.61 25.18
C GLU A 6 16.27 -4.83 23.76
N VAL A 7 15.02 -5.22 23.69
CA VAL A 7 14.35 -5.43 22.41
C VAL A 7 14.12 -4.04 21.80
N ILE A 8 14.89 -3.71 20.80
CA ILE A 8 14.76 -2.43 20.07
C ILE A 8 13.34 -2.26 19.54
N CYS A 9 12.74 -1.12 19.83
CA CYS A 9 11.43 -0.77 19.31
C CYS A 9 11.53 -0.56 17.78
N ARG A 10 10.86 -1.40 17.03
CA ARG A 10 10.74 -1.29 15.58
C ARG A 10 9.33 -0.84 15.22
N VAL A 11 9.23 0.05 14.24
CA VAL A 11 7.94 0.49 13.71
C VAL A 11 7.95 0.42 12.19
N LEU A 12 6.90 -0.17 11.61
CA LEU A 12 6.69 -0.23 10.17
C LEU A 12 5.50 0.63 9.77
N ALA A 13 5.65 1.37 8.68
CA ALA A 13 4.55 1.90 7.90
C ALA A 13 4.22 0.92 6.79
N TYR A 14 3.00 0.40 6.79
CA TYR A 14 2.49 -0.57 5.82
C TYR A 14 1.39 0.07 4.97
N TYR A 15 1.48 -0.08 3.66
CA TYR A 15 0.40 0.31 2.77
C TYR A 15 -0.58 -0.83 2.58
N LYS A 16 -1.57 -0.93 3.46
CA LYS A 16 -2.62 -1.94 3.37
C LYS A 16 -3.43 -1.77 2.08
N PRO A 17 -3.50 -2.77 1.21
CA PRO A 17 -4.46 -2.78 0.09
C PRO A 17 -5.88 -3.08 0.60
N GLU A 18 -6.86 -2.83 -0.24
CA GLU A 18 -8.22 -3.34 -0.04
C GLU A 18 -8.23 -4.87 -0.15
N GLY A 19 -9.11 -5.53 0.59
CA GLY A 19 -9.27 -6.99 0.59
C GLY A 19 -8.46 -7.72 1.66
N GLU A 20 -7.43 -7.13 2.23
CA GLU A 20 -6.67 -7.74 3.34
C GLU A 20 -7.38 -7.50 4.68
N LEU A 21 -7.31 -8.48 5.58
CA LEU A 21 -7.90 -8.44 6.91
C LEU A 21 -6.87 -8.09 7.96
N CYS A 22 -7.25 -7.25 8.94
CA CYS A 22 -6.43 -6.93 10.11
C CYS A 22 -6.62 -7.97 11.22
N THR A 23 -6.34 -9.22 10.92
CA THR A 23 -6.35 -10.36 11.86
C THR A 23 -5.10 -11.20 11.70
N ARG A 24 -4.75 -11.95 12.73
CA ARG A 24 -3.62 -12.91 12.68
C ARG A 24 -4.03 -14.26 12.07
N HIS A 25 -5.29 -14.59 12.18
CA HIS A 25 -5.85 -15.83 11.67
C HIS A 25 -7.21 -15.54 11.07
N ASP A 26 -7.44 -16.06 9.86
CA ASP A 26 -8.73 -16.02 9.20
C ASP A 26 -9.17 -17.46 8.88
N PRO A 27 -10.32 -17.91 9.41
CA PRO A 27 -10.81 -19.27 9.17
C PRO A 27 -11.10 -19.58 7.69
N GLU A 28 -11.41 -18.54 6.91
CA GLU A 28 -11.72 -18.67 5.47
C GLU A 28 -10.47 -18.59 4.58
N GLY A 29 -9.26 -18.47 5.18
CA GLY A 29 -8.00 -18.42 4.45
C GLY A 29 -7.80 -17.17 3.59
N ARG A 30 -8.54 -16.08 3.86
CA ARG A 30 -8.34 -14.80 3.18
C ARG A 30 -7.01 -14.18 3.61
N ARG A 31 -6.45 -13.36 2.75
CA ARG A 31 -5.17 -12.68 3.04
C ARG A 31 -5.28 -11.76 4.24
N THR A 32 -4.27 -11.79 5.08
CA THR A 32 -4.13 -10.93 6.25
C THR A 32 -3.00 -9.91 6.05
N VAL A 33 -3.05 -8.83 6.81
CA VAL A 33 -1.99 -7.81 6.80
C VAL A 33 -0.64 -8.34 7.30
N PHE A 34 -0.63 -9.46 8.03
CA PHE A 34 0.59 -10.06 8.58
C PHE A 34 1.36 -10.93 7.56
N ASP A 35 0.71 -11.36 6.48
CA ASP A 35 1.30 -12.28 5.49
C ASP A 35 2.49 -11.66 4.75
N ARG A 36 2.53 -10.33 4.63
CA ARG A 36 3.57 -9.59 3.89
C ARG A 36 4.63 -8.95 4.77
N LEU A 37 4.47 -9.00 6.10
CA LEU A 37 5.42 -8.39 7.00
C LEU A 37 6.73 -9.17 7.07
N PRO A 38 7.85 -8.51 7.32
CA PRO A 38 9.13 -9.19 7.47
C PRO A 38 9.11 -10.10 8.71
N LYS A 39 9.71 -11.28 8.57
CA LYS A 39 9.87 -12.19 9.72
C LYS A 39 10.87 -11.61 10.71
N ILE A 40 10.52 -11.64 11.99
CA ILE A 40 11.38 -11.22 13.10
C ILE A 40 11.59 -12.39 14.07
N ARG A 41 12.75 -12.41 14.72
CA ARG A 41 13.08 -13.40 15.74
C ARG A 41 12.93 -12.78 17.12
N GLY A 42 12.45 -13.56 18.09
CA GLY A 42 12.34 -13.12 19.49
C GLY A 42 11.26 -12.07 19.76
N SER A 43 10.50 -11.65 18.76
CA SER A 43 9.43 -10.65 18.87
C SER A 43 8.31 -10.92 17.87
N ARG A 44 7.27 -10.09 17.89
CA ARG A 44 6.13 -10.16 16.96
C ARG A 44 5.67 -8.78 16.54
N TRP A 45 5.15 -8.64 15.33
CA TRP A 45 4.47 -7.43 14.90
C TRP A 45 3.11 -7.29 15.57
N ILE A 46 2.82 -6.11 16.05
CA ILE A 46 1.54 -5.71 16.63
C ILE A 46 1.02 -4.58 15.78
N SER A 47 -0.22 -4.69 15.28
CA SER A 47 -0.84 -3.61 14.52
C SER A 47 -1.28 -2.48 15.45
N VAL A 48 -1.03 -1.25 15.06
CA VAL A 48 -1.55 -0.06 15.73
C VAL A 48 -2.94 0.24 15.16
N GLY A 49 -3.94 -0.38 15.76
CA GLY A 49 -5.32 -0.31 15.29
C GLY A 49 -5.61 -1.25 14.12
N ARG A 50 -6.76 -0.98 13.49
CA ARG A 50 -7.26 -1.77 12.37
C ARG A 50 -7.75 -0.85 11.26
N LEU A 51 -7.81 -1.38 10.06
CA LEU A 51 -8.56 -0.85 8.93
C LEU A 51 -9.48 -1.94 8.42
N ASP A 52 -10.67 -1.58 8.00
CA ASP A 52 -11.63 -2.53 7.43
C ASP A 52 -11.08 -3.17 6.15
N ALA A 53 -11.63 -4.30 5.75
CA ALA A 53 -11.24 -4.99 4.53
C ALA A 53 -11.30 -4.07 3.30
N ASN A 54 -12.36 -3.27 3.18
CA ASN A 54 -12.59 -2.32 2.10
C ASN A 54 -11.98 -0.92 2.32
N THR A 55 -11.06 -0.79 3.28
CA THR A 55 -10.28 0.42 3.53
C THR A 55 -8.82 0.15 3.22
N SER A 56 -8.19 1.03 2.47
CA SER A 56 -6.77 0.97 2.15
C SER A 56 -5.96 2.03 2.92
N GLY A 57 -4.65 2.01 2.75
CA GLY A 57 -3.77 3.08 3.23
C GLY A 57 -2.86 2.70 4.38
N LEU A 58 -2.41 3.71 5.11
CA LEU A 58 -1.39 3.60 6.14
C LEU A 58 -1.87 2.77 7.33
N LEU A 59 -1.17 1.69 7.63
CA LEU A 59 -1.32 0.92 8.86
C LEU A 59 0.06 0.79 9.51
N LEU A 60 0.17 1.15 10.78
CA LEU A 60 1.41 1.03 11.53
C LEU A 60 1.49 -0.32 12.23
N PHE A 61 2.70 -0.89 12.29
CA PHE A 61 3.02 -2.07 13.09
C PHE A 61 4.22 -1.77 13.96
N THR A 62 4.23 -2.29 15.17
CA THR A 62 5.38 -2.15 16.07
C THR A 62 5.71 -3.47 16.77
N THR A 63 6.93 -3.59 17.25
CA THR A 63 7.36 -4.67 18.16
C THR A 63 7.10 -4.33 19.63
N ASP A 64 6.83 -3.07 19.93
CA ASP A 64 6.55 -2.56 21.28
C ASP A 64 5.05 -2.55 21.57
N GLY A 65 4.62 -3.45 22.45
CA GLY A 65 3.20 -3.61 22.82
C GLY A 65 2.66 -2.41 23.59
N GLU A 66 3.47 -1.75 24.39
CA GLU A 66 3.08 -0.56 25.15
C GLU A 66 2.84 0.62 24.21
N LEU A 67 3.74 0.83 23.26
CA LEU A 67 3.56 1.85 22.23
C LEU A 67 2.27 1.61 21.44
N ALA A 68 2.03 0.37 21.00
CA ALA A 68 0.81 0.03 20.26
C ALA A 68 -0.45 0.30 21.10
N ASN A 69 -0.45 -0.12 22.36
CA ASN A 69 -1.58 0.06 23.27
C ASN A 69 -1.91 1.54 23.48
N ARG A 70 -0.91 2.35 23.78
CA ARG A 70 -1.11 3.78 24.03
C ARG A 70 -1.54 4.54 22.79
N LEU A 71 -0.97 4.24 21.60
CA LEU A 71 -1.37 4.86 20.33
C LEU A 71 -2.84 4.55 19.97
N MET A 72 -3.34 3.38 20.37
CA MET A 72 -4.73 2.98 20.10
C MET A 72 -5.72 3.51 21.13
N HIS A 73 -5.24 3.94 22.29
CA HIS A 73 -6.14 4.33 23.38
C HIS A 73 -6.91 5.61 23.03
N PRO A 74 -8.26 5.63 23.17
CA PRO A 74 -9.09 6.76 22.75
C PRO A 74 -8.71 8.10 23.41
N SER A 75 -8.22 8.07 24.67
CA SER A 75 -7.83 9.29 25.40
C SER A 75 -6.66 10.03 24.76
N ARG A 76 -5.87 9.39 23.90
CA ARG A 76 -4.72 10.03 23.24
C ARG A 76 -5.12 10.84 22.02
N GLN A 77 -6.32 10.67 21.50
CA GLN A 77 -6.90 11.45 20.40
C GLN A 77 -5.93 11.67 19.22
N VAL A 78 -5.16 10.63 18.88
CA VAL A 78 -4.20 10.71 17.79
C VAL A 78 -4.93 10.94 16.47
N GLU A 79 -4.60 12.01 15.79
CA GLU A 79 -5.22 12.37 14.51
C GLU A 79 -5.01 11.30 13.43
N ARG A 80 -6.05 11.05 12.68
CA ARG A 80 -6.03 10.18 11.50
C ARG A 80 -6.65 10.91 10.33
N GLU A 81 -5.93 10.99 9.23
CA GLU A 81 -6.40 11.65 8.03
C GLU A 81 -6.70 10.64 6.94
N TYR A 82 -7.83 10.82 6.30
CA TYR A 82 -8.31 9.95 5.24
C TYR A 82 -8.59 10.73 3.96
N LEU A 83 -8.20 10.13 2.83
CA LEU A 83 -8.70 10.51 1.51
C LEU A 83 -9.97 9.70 1.25
N VAL A 84 -11.08 10.38 1.09
CA VAL A 84 -12.41 9.79 0.98
C VAL A 84 -13.00 10.15 -0.38
N ARG A 85 -13.50 9.17 -1.12
CA ARG A 85 -14.34 9.41 -2.29
C ARG A 85 -15.79 9.16 -1.91
N VAL A 86 -16.58 10.21 -1.98
CA VAL A 86 -18.00 10.24 -1.62
C VAL A 86 -18.82 10.26 -2.89
N PHE A 87 -19.85 9.44 -2.94
CA PHE A 87 -20.86 9.38 -3.99
C PHE A 87 -22.17 9.97 -3.49
N GLY A 88 -22.75 10.88 -4.23
CA GLY A 88 -24.03 11.51 -3.93
C GLY A 88 -23.94 13.02 -3.97
N ASP A 89 -25.05 13.67 -3.68
CA ASP A 89 -25.12 15.14 -3.58
C ASP A 89 -24.46 15.60 -2.28
N VAL A 90 -23.36 16.33 -2.38
CA VAL A 90 -22.62 16.91 -1.25
C VAL A 90 -22.74 18.42 -1.29
N THR A 91 -23.53 18.97 -0.38
CA THR A 91 -23.70 20.43 -0.20
C THR A 91 -22.76 20.94 0.90
N GLU A 92 -22.49 22.24 0.87
CA GLU A 92 -21.73 22.90 1.96
C GLU A 92 -22.39 22.73 3.34
N GLU A 93 -23.73 22.68 3.38
CA GLU A 93 -24.47 22.46 4.60
C GLU A 93 -24.16 21.08 5.21
N LYS A 94 -24.17 20.03 4.38
CA LYS A 94 -23.81 18.68 4.81
C LYS A 94 -22.37 18.64 5.36
N VAL A 95 -21.42 19.29 4.70
CA VAL A 95 -20.04 19.38 5.19
C VAL A 95 -19.97 20.14 6.52
N ARG A 96 -20.69 21.26 6.66
CA ARG A 96 -20.75 21.99 7.93
C ARG A 96 -21.35 21.16 9.06
N ASN A 97 -22.39 20.37 8.79
CA ASN A 97 -22.97 19.46 9.77
C ASN A 97 -21.94 18.42 10.26
N LEU A 98 -21.17 17.85 9.35
CA LEU A 98 -20.12 16.87 9.67
C LEU A 98 -18.99 17.43 10.54
N VAL A 99 -18.68 18.72 10.39
CA VAL A 99 -17.67 19.41 11.23
C VAL A 99 -18.27 19.83 12.58
N ARG A 100 -19.55 20.28 12.60
CA ARG A 100 -20.24 20.63 13.86
C ARG A 100 -20.48 19.41 14.74
N GLY A 101 -20.69 18.27 14.13
CA GLY A 101 -21.03 17.01 14.78
C GLY A 101 -22.43 16.54 14.50
N VAL A 102 -22.56 15.26 14.34
CA VAL A 102 -23.81 14.55 14.10
C VAL A 102 -23.99 13.42 15.10
N GLN A 103 -25.24 13.13 15.47
CA GLN A 103 -25.58 12.02 16.34
C GLN A 103 -25.51 10.72 15.52
N LEU A 104 -24.60 9.82 15.90
CA LEU A 104 -24.55 8.45 15.44
C LEU A 104 -25.15 7.53 16.52
N GLU A 105 -25.30 6.25 16.20
CA GLU A 105 -25.85 5.26 17.13
C GLU A 105 -25.04 5.15 18.45
N ASP A 106 -23.73 5.37 18.38
CA ASP A 106 -22.78 5.26 19.49
C ASP A 106 -22.33 6.62 20.05
N GLY A 107 -23.09 7.68 19.78
CA GLY A 107 -22.88 9.03 20.31
C GLY A 107 -22.51 10.07 19.25
N MET A 108 -22.26 11.29 19.72
CA MET A 108 -21.82 12.38 18.85
C MET A 108 -20.50 12.05 18.18
N ALA A 109 -20.41 12.34 16.88
CA ALA A 109 -19.21 12.18 16.08
C ALA A 109 -19.06 13.35 15.11
N ARG A 110 -17.83 13.70 14.78
CA ARG A 110 -17.53 14.79 13.86
C ARG A 110 -16.21 14.56 13.14
N PHE A 111 -16.02 15.27 12.06
CA PHE A 111 -14.69 15.52 11.52
C PHE A 111 -14.06 16.72 12.20
N GLU A 112 -12.79 16.64 12.52
CA GLU A 112 -12.03 17.81 13.00
C GLU A 112 -11.73 18.77 11.85
N ASP A 113 -11.51 18.23 10.65
CA ASP A 113 -11.30 19.01 9.43
C ASP A 113 -11.84 18.27 8.20
N VAL A 114 -12.32 19.04 7.23
CA VAL A 114 -12.80 18.54 5.93
C VAL A 114 -12.32 19.47 4.83
N MET A 115 -11.47 18.97 3.95
CA MET A 115 -10.93 19.72 2.83
C MET A 115 -11.37 19.07 1.50
N TYR A 116 -11.99 19.85 0.61
CA TYR A 116 -12.35 19.39 -0.72
C TYR A 116 -11.10 19.21 -1.59
N ALA A 117 -10.95 18.04 -2.21
CA ALA A 117 -9.80 17.68 -3.04
C ALA A 117 -10.14 17.51 -4.53
N GLY A 118 -11.40 17.81 -4.92
CA GLY A 118 -11.87 17.70 -6.29
C GLY A 118 -12.92 16.62 -6.47
N GLY A 119 -13.41 16.47 -7.70
CA GLY A 119 -14.42 15.48 -8.05
C GLY A 119 -14.95 15.68 -9.45
N GLU A 120 -15.78 14.74 -9.91
CA GLU A 120 -16.44 14.78 -11.19
C GLU A 120 -17.87 14.27 -11.04
N GLY A 121 -18.86 15.06 -11.50
CA GLY A 121 -20.27 14.75 -11.38
C GLY A 121 -20.68 14.57 -9.92
N ILE A 122 -21.27 13.42 -9.59
CA ILE A 122 -21.73 13.06 -8.23
C ILE A 122 -20.65 12.37 -7.39
N ASN A 123 -19.40 12.32 -7.88
CA ASN A 123 -18.27 11.78 -7.13
C ASN A 123 -17.40 12.93 -6.62
N HIS A 124 -17.31 13.06 -5.32
CA HIS A 124 -16.52 14.10 -4.65
C HIS A 124 -15.39 13.46 -3.85
N THR A 125 -14.25 14.10 -3.80
CA THR A 125 -13.08 13.64 -3.05
C THR A 125 -12.75 14.65 -1.97
N PHE A 126 -12.54 14.18 -0.75
CA PHE A 126 -12.20 15.00 0.40
C PHE A 126 -11.03 14.41 1.17
N TYR A 127 -10.24 15.28 1.79
CA TYR A 127 -9.44 14.90 2.94
C TYR A 127 -10.25 15.17 4.21
N VAL A 128 -10.29 14.22 5.11
CA VAL A 128 -11.01 14.36 6.39
C VAL A 128 -10.11 13.91 7.53
N VAL A 129 -10.19 14.62 8.66
CA VAL A 129 -9.42 14.33 9.87
C VAL A 129 -10.38 13.91 10.98
N ILE A 130 -10.03 12.84 11.70
CA ILE A 130 -10.71 12.37 12.91
C ILE A 130 -9.69 12.12 14.02
N ASN A 131 -10.08 12.34 15.27
CA ASN A 131 -9.30 12.05 16.47
C ASN A 131 -9.65 10.71 17.11
N GLU A 132 -10.79 10.16 16.72
CA GLU A 132 -11.31 8.89 17.18
C GLU A 132 -11.09 7.78 16.16
N GLY A 133 -11.48 6.58 16.46
CA GLY A 133 -11.34 5.42 15.56
C GLY A 133 -12.45 4.41 15.79
N ARG A 134 -13.69 4.90 15.96
CA ARG A 134 -14.85 4.04 16.11
C ARG A 134 -15.06 3.17 14.88
N ASN A 135 -15.77 2.10 15.03
CA ASN A 135 -16.06 1.20 13.90
C ASN A 135 -16.71 1.96 12.75
N ARG A 136 -16.09 1.92 11.57
CA ARG A 136 -16.54 2.54 10.32
C ARG A 136 -16.95 4.01 10.43
N GLU A 137 -16.37 4.76 11.36
CA GLU A 137 -16.75 6.11 11.74
C GLU A 137 -16.82 7.07 10.54
N VAL A 138 -15.78 7.14 9.72
CA VAL A 138 -15.75 7.99 8.51
C VAL A 138 -16.90 7.66 7.55
N ARG A 139 -17.23 6.37 7.37
CA ARG A 139 -18.32 5.95 6.49
C ARG A 139 -19.68 6.34 7.07
N ARG A 140 -19.91 6.07 8.36
CA ARG A 140 -21.15 6.41 9.05
C ARG A 140 -21.39 7.92 9.09
N LEU A 141 -20.36 8.73 9.26
CA LEU A 141 -20.45 10.19 9.19
C LEU A 141 -21.01 10.65 7.84
N TRP A 142 -20.45 10.18 6.72
CA TRP A 142 -20.97 10.51 5.40
C TRP A 142 -22.35 9.91 5.13
N GLU A 143 -22.59 8.69 5.56
CA GLU A 143 -23.89 8.01 5.44
C GLU A 143 -25.01 8.77 6.19
N SER A 144 -24.71 9.41 7.33
CA SER A 144 -25.65 10.25 8.07
C SER A 144 -26.15 11.48 7.28
N GLN A 145 -25.40 11.89 6.25
CA GLN A 145 -25.78 12.99 5.35
C GLN A 145 -26.41 12.48 4.04
N GLY A 146 -26.81 11.20 3.97
CA GLY A 146 -27.43 10.62 2.78
C GLY A 146 -26.46 10.41 1.61
N THR A 147 -25.17 10.26 1.89
CA THR A 147 -24.13 10.02 0.88
C THR A 147 -23.43 8.69 1.16
N THR A 148 -22.69 8.16 0.18
CA THR A 148 -22.01 6.87 0.29
C THR A 148 -20.51 7.00 0.04
N VAL A 149 -19.70 6.42 0.92
CA VAL A 149 -18.23 6.37 0.72
C VAL A 149 -17.88 5.21 -0.21
N SER A 150 -17.48 5.54 -1.44
CA SER A 150 -17.08 4.56 -2.46
C SER A 150 -15.63 4.09 -2.29
N ARG A 151 -14.71 4.98 -1.86
CA ARG A 151 -13.31 4.65 -1.56
C ARG A 151 -12.86 5.34 -0.29
N LEU A 152 -12.07 4.63 0.50
CA LEU A 152 -11.51 5.15 1.75
C LEU A 152 -10.04 4.73 1.86
N LYS A 153 -9.17 5.72 2.06
CA LYS A 153 -7.74 5.50 2.18
C LYS A 153 -7.18 6.32 3.32
N ARG A 154 -6.61 5.69 4.36
CA ARG A 154 -5.88 6.43 5.39
C ARG A 154 -4.53 6.90 4.85
N VAL A 155 -4.28 8.20 4.90
CA VAL A 155 -3.08 8.82 4.34
C VAL A 155 -2.11 9.31 5.41
N ARG A 156 -2.58 9.51 6.67
CA ARG A 156 -1.78 10.01 7.78
C ARG A 156 -2.24 9.40 9.11
N TYR A 157 -1.30 9.23 10.02
CA TYR A 157 -1.51 8.83 11.42
C TYR A 157 -0.54 9.63 12.30
N GLY A 158 -1.05 10.58 13.12
CA GLY A 158 -0.21 11.63 13.69
C GLY A 158 0.52 12.37 12.56
N ASP A 159 1.84 12.56 12.67
CA ASP A 159 2.66 13.14 11.60
C ASP A 159 3.34 12.08 10.71
N ILE A 160 2.91 10.82 10.79
CA ILE A 160 3.38 9.78 9.89
C ILE A 160 2.50 9.73 8.66
N PHE A 161 3.07 10.12 7.53
CA PHE A 161 2.38 10.12 6.23
C PHE A 161 2.64 8.83 5.46
N LEU A 162 1.65 8.41 4.68
CA LEU A 162 1.82 7.34 3.71
C LEU A 162 2.74 7.81 2.58
N ASP A 163 3.93 7.23 2.49
CA ASP A 163 4.88 7.58 1.43
C ASP A 163 4.27 7.25 0.04
N LYS A 164 4.34 8.24 -0.87
CA LYS A 164 3.84 8.10 -2.26
C LYS A 164 4.59 7.03 -3.05
N LYS A 165 5.84 6.73 -2.68
CA LYS A 165 6.68 5.72 -3.31
C LYS A 165 6.43 4.31 -2.77
N LEU A 166 5.74 4.19 -1.62
CA LEU A 166 5.43 2.90 -1.03
C LEU A 166 4.35 2.18 -1.85
N PRO A 167 4.63 1.03 -2.47
CA PRO A 167 3.63 0.29 -3.23
C PRO A 167 2.55 -0.32 -2.33
N ARG A 168 1.37 -0.58 -2.87
CA ARG A 168 0.31 -1.29 -2.14
C ARG A 168 0.78 -2.69 -1.72
N GLY A 169 0.58 -3.03 -0.46
CA GLY A 169 1.09 -4.27 0.14
C GLY A 169 2.58 -4.22 0.48
N GLY A 170 3.24 -3.07 0.26
CA GLY A 170 4.60 -2.83 0.71
C GLY A 170 4.66 -2.25 2.12
N TRP A 171 5.83 -2.31 2.70
CA TRP A 171 6.14 -1.72 4.00
C TRP A 171 7.51 -1.04 3.97
N MET A 172 7.68 -0.10 4.88
CA MET A 172 8.96 0.55 5.15
C MET A 172 9.16 0.69 6.66
N GLU A 173 10.39 0.61 7.10
CA GLU A 173 10.74 0.84 8.49
C GLU A 173 10.84 2.34 8.78
N LEU A 174 10.28 2.79 9.89
CA LEU A 174 10.39 4.17 10.33
C LEU A 174 11.78 4.43 10.89
N ASP A 175 12.28 5.63 10.66
CA ASP A 175 13.56 6.09 11.23
C ASP A 175 13.42 6.46 12.73
N LEU A 176 14.55 6.71 13.37
CA LEU A 176 14.59 7.03 14.80
C LEU A 176 13.76 8.26 15.15
N LYS A 177 13.77 9.28 14.29
CA LYS A 177 12.99 10.51 14.51
C LYS A 177 11.49 10.23 14.49
N GLN A 178 11.03 9.45 13.54
CA GLN A 178 9.63 9.06 13.40
C GLN A 178 9.17 8.13 14.54
N VAL A 179 10.03 7.19 14.95
CA VAL A 179 9.75 6.31 16.11
C VAL A 179 9.64 7.15 17.38
N ASN A 180 10.58 8.07 17.62
CA ASN A 180 10.58 8.93 18.82
C ASN A 180 9.41 9.91 18.81
N TYR A 181 9.01 10.43 17.65
CA TYR A 181 7.78 11.21 17.53
C TYR A 181 6.55 10.43 18.04
N LEU A 182 6.37 9.16 17.58
CA LEU A 182 5.26 8.33 18.04
C LEU A 182 5.32 8.02 19.53
N ARG A 183 6.50 7.83 20.09
CA ARG A 183 6.72 7.59 21.52
C ARG A 183 6.41 8.82 22.36
N GLU A 184 6.87 9.99 21.92
CA GLU A 184 6.60 11.28 22.56
C GLU A 184 5.11 11.60 22.58
N LEU A 185 4.41 11.36 21.47
CA LEU A 185 2.97 11.56 21.35
C LEU A 185 2.16 10.81 22.42
N VAL A 186 2.69 9.72 22.95
CA VAL A 186 2.05 8.89 23.99
C VAL A 186 2.84 8.84 25.30
N GLU A 187 3.74 9.80 25.53
CA GLU A 187 4.52 9.96 26.78
C GLU A 187 5.37 8.73 27.12
N LEU A 188 5.98 8.10 26.11
CA LEU A 188 6.98 7.07 26.29
C LEU A 188 8.39 7.65 26.14
N ARG A 189 9.34 7.05 26.84
CA ARG A 189 10.76 7.43 26.73
C ARG A 189 11.25 7.24 25.30
N PRO A 190 12.04 8.17 24.75
CA PRO A 190 12.60 8.03 23.42
C PRO A 190 13.57 6.85 23.34
N GLU A 191 13.62 6.21 22.18
CA GLU A 191 14.64 5.23 21.84
C GLU A 191 15.95 5.92 21.49
N LYS A 192 17.06 5.24 21.73
CA LYS A 192 18.40 5.72 21.35
C LYS A 192 18.79 5.28 19.96
N GLU A 193 18.27 4.14 19.53
CA GLU A 193 18.62 3.49 18.28
C GLU A 193 17.42 2.82 17.62
N THR A 194 17.45 2.69 16.29
CA THR A 194 16.55 1.85 15.52
C THR A 194 17.34 0.90 14.62
N VAL A 195 16.71 -0.10 14.06
CA VAL A 195 17.36 -1.05 13.15
C VAL A 195 18.02 -0.34 11.96
N LEU A 196 17.47 0.78 11.50
CA LEU A 196 18.04 1.58 10.42
C LEU A 196 19.36 2.25 10.80
N ASN A 197 19.53 2.60 12.06
CA ASN A 197 20.73 3.29 12.59
C ASN A 197 21.75 2.31 13.18
N MET A 198 21.40 1.04 13.32
CA MET A 198 22.35 0.03 13.75
C MET A 198 23.37 -0.25 12.65
N ALA A 199 24.63 -0.19 12.99
CA ALA A 199 25.67 -0.68 12.09
C ALA A 199 25.38 -2.16 11.78
N PRO A 200 25.30 -2.57 10.49
CA PRO A 200 25.04 -3.97 10.16
C PRO A 200 26.06 -4.88 10.82
N ASP A 201 25.60 -5.99 11.39
CA ASP A 201 26.47 -6.97 12.02
C ASP A 201 27.53 -7.51 11.03
N ALA A 202 28.59 -8.13 11.53
CA ALA A 202 29.66 -8.67 10.70
C ALA A 202 29.17 -9.67 9.63
N ALA A 203 28.12 -10.45 9.95
CA ALA A 203 27.53 -11.41 9.02
C ALA A 203 26.76 -10.73 7.89
N THR A 204 25.99 -9.67 8.22
CA THR A 204 25.26 -8.87 7.24
C THR A 204 26.23 -8.09 6.33
N ARG A 205 27.28 -7.46 6.91
CA ARG A 205 28.36 -6.81 6.13
C ARG A 205 29.05 -7.80 5.17
N LYS A 206 29.31 -9.02 5.63
CA LYS A 206 29.91 -10.08 4.78
C LYS A 206 28.97 -10.49 3.64
N ARG A 207 27.66 -10.66 3.92
CA ARG A 207 26.65 -10.98 2.88
C ARG A 207 26.51 -9.87 1.85
N GLU A 208 26.44 -8.62 2.26
CA GLU A 208 26.35 -7.46 1.37
C GLU A 208 27.61 -7.30 0.52
N ARG A 209 28.80 -7.45 1.12
CA ARG A 209 30.08 -7.46 0.40
C ARG A 209 30.13 -8.56 -0.65
N THR A 210 29.70 -9.77 -0.31
CA THR A 210 29.63 -10.90 -1.24
C THR A 210 28.62 -10.65 -2.38
N ARG A 211 27.46 -10.08 -2.04
CA ARG A 211 26.42 -9.71 -3.04
C ARG A 211 26.95 -8.66 -3.99
N SER A 212 27.55 -7.59 -3.49
CA SER A 212 28.16 -6.52 -4.30
C SER A 212 29.25 -7.04 -5.21
N GLN A 213 30.11 -7.96 -4.73
CA GLN A 213 31.14 -8.60 -5.54
C GLN A 213 30.52 -9.46 -6.67
N LYS A 214 29.46 -10.21 -6.38
CA LYS A 214 28.76 -11.00 -7.42
C LYS A 214 28.16 -10.10 -8.50
N ILE A 215 27.55 -8.98 -8.10
CA ILE A 215 26.98 -8.00 -9.05
C ILE A 215 28.08 -7.39 -9.91
N ARG A 216 29.17 -6.91 -9.32
CA ARG A 216 30.32 -6.34 -10.07
C ARG A 216 30.91 -7.34 -11.05
N ARG A 217 31.06 -8.62 -10.67
CA ARG A 217 31.52 -9.69 -11.57
C ARG A 217 30.54 -9.98 -12.70
N ALA A 218 29.23 -9.89 -12.44
CA ALA A 218 28.21 -10.09 -13.47
C ALA A 218 28.20 -8.92 -14.48
N VAL A 219 28.27 -7.68 -14.02
CA VAL A 219 28.38 -6.48 -14.86
C VAL A 219 29.62 -6.55 -15.73
N ARG A 220 30.81 -6.80 -15.16
CA ARG A 220 32.07 -6.90 -15.90
C ARG A 220 32.00 -8.01 -16.96
N ARG A 221 31.48 -9.20 -16.66
CA ARG A 221 31.30 -10.25 -17.67
C ARG A 221 30.33 -9.84 -18.78
N HIS A 222 29.31 -9.04 -18.47
CA HIS A 222 28.38 -8.52 -19.46
C HIS A 222 29.09 -7.51 -20.41
N GLU A 223 29.85 -6.58 -19.85
CA GLU A 223 30.67 -5.61 -20.60
C GLU A 223 31.70 -6.31 -21.49
N GLU A 224 32.42 -7.33 -20.97
CA GLU A 224 33.36 -8.13 -21.73
C GLU A 224 32.69 -8.89 -22.91
N ARG A 225 31.46 -9.35 -22.73
CA ARG A 225 30.69 -10.00 -23.81
C ARG A 225 30.24 -9.02 -24.88
N ILE A 226 29.85 -7.79 -24.51
CA ILE A 226 29.50 -6.74 -25.47
C ILE A 226 30.73 -6.30 -26.25
N SER A 227 31.87 -6.09 -25.60
CA SER A 227 33.11 -5.67 -26.22
C SER A 227 33.78 -6.77 -27.09
N ALA A 228 33.56 -8.05 -26.76
CA ALA A 228 34.07 -9.19 -27.50
C ALA A 228 33.21 -9.58 -28.72
N THR A 229 32.06 -8.94 -28.94
CA THR A 229 31.27 -9.16 -30.14
C THR A 229 31.87 -8.33 -31.28
N PRO A 230 32.55 -8.93 -32.28
CA PRO A 230 33.13 -8.16 -33.42
C PRO A 230 31.95 -7.49 -34.13
N GLY A 231 32.10 -6.20 -34.41
CA GLY A 231 31.11 -5.44 -35.15
C GLY A 231 30.71 -6.17 -36.44
N ARG A 232 29.50 -6.65 -36.46
CA ARG A 232 28.85 -7.08 -37.69
C ARG A 232 28.72 -5.84 -38.57
N SER A 233 29.76 -5.58 -39.37
CA SER A 233 29.69 -4.57 -40.42
C SER A 233 28.47 -4.87 -41.26
N GLY A 234 27.51 -3.97 -41.22
CA GLY A 234 26.28 -4.06 -41.98
C GLY A 234 26.56 -4.08 -43.46
N LYS A 235 26.50 -5.26 -44.08
CA LYS A 235 26.16 -5.35 -45.48
C LYS A 235 24.67 -5.22 -45.60
N ALA A 236 24.23 -4.07 -46.08
CA ALA A 236 22.85 -3.85 -46.45
C ALA A 236 22.39 -4.95 -47.44
N PRO A 237 21.22 -5.53 -47.29
CA PRO A 237 20.68 -6.47 -48.24
C PRO A 237 20.38 -5.74 -49.55
N ALA A 238 20.99 -6.21 -50.65
CA ALA A 238 20.80 -5.68 -51.99
C ALA A 238 19.33 -5.66 -52.36
N ARG A 239 18.86 -4.50 -52.79
CA ARG A 239 17.56 -4.21 -53.35
C ARG A 239 17.31 -5.13 -54.55
N ARG A 240 16.45 -6.15 -54.43
CA ARG A 240 15.92 -6.92 -55.57
C ARG A 240 14.96 -6.04 -56.37
N LYS A 241 15.26 -5.82 -57.62
CA LYS A 241 14.38 -5.21 -58.61
C LYS A 241 13.20 -6.14 -58.90
N PRO A 242 12.00 -5.60 -59.18
CA PRO A 242 10.87 -6.39 -59.61
C PRO A 242 11.01 -6.70 -61.13
N GLY A 243 10.85 -7.92 -61.48
CA GLY A 243 10.88 -8.35 -62.90
C GLY A 243 9.93 -9.48 -63.10
N GLY A 244 8.95 -9.24 -63.99
CA GLY A 244 8.44 -10.16 -64.96
C GLY A 244 7.26 -11.01 -64.61
N GLU A 245 6.16 -10.64 -65.21
CA GLU A 245 4.94 -11.42 -65.46
C GLU A 245 5.19 -12.80 -66.06
N SER A 246 4.41 -13.82 -65.66
CA SER A 246 3.77 -14.77 -66.60
C SER A 246 2.66 -15.55 -65.84
N SER A 247 1.46 -15.25 -66.16
CA SER A 247 0.34 -15.99 -66.71
C SER A 247 0.47 -17.53 -66.68
N THR A 248 -0.45 -18.22 -66.03
CA THR A 248 -1.36 -19.18 -66.65
C THR A 248 -2.29 -19.88 -65.61
N ARG A 249 -3.57 -19.69 -65.85
CA ARG A 249 -4.71 -20.63 -65.96
C ARG A 249 -5.08 -21.60 -64.83
N ASN A 250 -6.27 -21.32 -64.35
CA ASN A 250 -7.45 -22.20 -64.22
C ASN A 250 -7.31 -23.62 -63.63
N LYS A 251 -8.07 -23.89 -62.57
CA LYS A 251 -9.20 -24.84 -62.68
C LYS A 251 -10.19 -24.70 -61.50
N VAL A 252 -11.42 -24.58 -61.86
CA VAL A 252 -12.68 -24.62 -61.15
C VAL A 252 -13.02 -26.07 -60.73
N ALA A 253 -13.59 -26.24 -59.54
CA ALA A 253 -14.59 -27.23 -59.16
C ALA A 253 -14.95 -26.93 -57.68
N ASN A 254 -16.03 -26.35 -57.32
CA ASN A 254 -17.46 -26.69 -57.34
C ASN A 254 -17.79 -28.04 -56.65
N GLN A 255 -18.56 -27.95 -55.61
CA GLN A 255 -19.75 -28.74 -55.20
C GLN A 255 -19.82 -28.77 -53.66
N GLN A 256 -20.81 -28.10 -53.10
CA GLN A 256 -22.20 -28.49 -52.79
C GLN A 256 -22.33 -29.10 -51.37
N GLN A 257 -23.00 -28.36 -50.51
CA GLN A 257 -24.32 -28.61 -49.92
C GLN A 257 -24.45 -29.85 -49.00
N SER A 258 -24.81 -29.62 -47.75
CA SER A 258 -26.15 -29.95 -47.19
C SER A 258 -26.14 -29.70 -45.68
N SER A 259 -26.90 -28.74 -45.20
CA SER A 259 -28.18 -28.84 -44.49
C SER A 259 -28.32 -30.00 -43.49
N ARG A 260 -28.52 -29.64 -42.22
CA ARG A 260 -29.67 -30.03 -41.39
C ARG A 260 -29.60 -29.46 -39.96
N LYS A 261 -30.58 -28.67 -39.61
CA LYS A 261 -31.15 -28.44 -38.28
C LYS A 261 -32.10 -29.59 -37.94
N PRO A 262 -32.82 -29.56 -36.81
CA PRO A 262 -32.51 -29.50 -35.39
C PRO A 262 -33.22 -30.62 -34.58
N ARG A 263 -33.03 -30.65 -33.24
CA ARG A 263 -33.92 -31.14 -32.17
C ARG A 263 -33.04 -31.58 -30.99
N GLY A 264 -33.35 -31.09 -29.85
CA GLY A 264 -34.08 -31.30 -28.67
C GLY A 264 -33.66 -30.33 -27.56
#